data_b5db5a4f2e9210811948d946b6374a24
#
_entry.id   b5db5a4f2e9210811948d946b6374a24
#
_cell.length_a   1.000
_cell.length_b   1.000
_cell.length_c   1.000
_cell.angle_alpha   90.00
_cell.angle_beta   90.00
_cell.angle_gamma   90.00
#
_symmetry.space_group_name_H-M   'P 1'
#
loop_
_entity.id
_entity.type
_entity.pdbx_description
1 polymer ?
#
loop_
_entity_poly.entity_id
_entity_poly.type
_entity_poly.pdbx_seq_one_letter_code
_entity_poly.pdbx_strand_id
1 'polypeptide(L)'
;IEPNSLIPVPAQKVVINKTWDDAYYGWDNEYGFQQEDVAEFNASKFLVSNGEFMAFVKDDGYNTAKYWEEEGNKWREFTQAQHPVFWVKKGDNFAYRSMLEEHPLPLDWPVDVNYHEAKAFCNYLSEKTGEQIRLPTENEWLALRQHADVRQQRYADGFNIALQKYASSEPVTVNQTGEFFDVVGNVWQWTETPIYAGFRYVKGKRVLAVNDFDYESDTQVSQYCEFHYGDEYYGVPNFAKASAQFCINAMQGRRHAKALDLGCAVGRSAFELAKYFDHVDGIDFSARFIKTAFDMQERGEIRYNLIDEGELTSFKSRKLSALGLDDCTEKVAFAQGDACNLKSQYTGYDLIFMGNLIDRVYSPRKVLTDMATRLNKGGLLVIASPFTWLEEYTERSEWLGGYKDDNGETLSSTKALEDTLGSDFKRVGEPVEIPFVIRETKRKYQHTLSEFNVFEKLDD
;
A
#
# COMPACT_ATOMS: atom_id res chain seq x y z
N ILE A 1 -11.54 -31.87 -17.86
CA ILE A 1 -11.07 -31.57 -16.47
C ILE A 1 -12.13 -32.11 -15.52
N GLU A 2 -11.72 -32.73 -14.42
CA GLU A 2 -12.63 -33.09 -13.34
C GLU A 2 -13.25 -31.83 -12.73
N PRO A 3 -14.44 -31.91 -12.11
CA PRO A 3 -15.06 -30.74 -11.46
C PRO A 3 -14.12 -30.13 -10.41
N ASN A 4 -14.06 -28.81 -10.34
CA ASN A 4 -13.25 -28.09 -9.37
C ASN A 4 -13.88 -28.20 -7.97
N SER A 5 -13.51 -29.24 -7.24
CA SER A 5 -14.05 -29.53 -5.92
C SER A 5 -13.47 -28.61 -4.85
N LEU A 6 -14.23 -28.36 -3.80
CA LEU A 6 -13.77 -27.64 -2.62
C LEU A 6 -13.14 -28.62 -1.62
N ILE A 7 -11.93 -28.32 -1.17
CA ILE A 7 -11.14 -29.10 -0.22
C ILE A 7 -11.02 -28.31 1.09
N PRO A 8 -11.25 -28.94 2.26
CA PRO A 8 -11.16 -28.27 3.54
C PRO A 8 -9.72 -27.91 3.90
N VAL A 9 -9.52 -26.68 4.34
CA VAL A 9 -8.28 -26.18 4.96
C VAL A 9 -8.58 -25.95 6.43
N PRO A 10 -7.92 -26.66 7.36
CA PRO A 10 -8.21 -26.56 8.79
C PRO A 10 -7.83 -25.21 9.36
N ALA A 11 -8.49 -24.82 10.46
CA ALA A 11 -8.13 -23.63 11.22
C ALA A 11 -6.67 -23.73 11.69
N GLN A 12 -5.92 -22.64 11.51
CA GLN A 12 -4.51 -22.61 11.88
C GLN A 12 -4.01 -21.17 12.09
N LYS A 13 -2.87 -21.06 12.76
CA LYS A 13 -2.12 -19.79 12.82
C LYS A 13 -1.22 -19.67 11.61
N VAL A 14 -1.23 -18.51 10.99
CA VAL A 14 -0.31 -18.15 9.90
C VAL A 14 0.63 -17.07 10.37
N VAL A 15 1.86 -17.13 9.88
CA VAL A 15 2.83 -16.03 10.02
C VAL A 15 2.79 -15.25 8.71
N ILE A 16 2.40 -14.00 8.83
CA ILE A 16 2.43 -13.06 7.72
C ILE A 16 3.85 -12.47 7.69
N ASN A 17 4.36 -12.27 6.51
CA ASN A 17 5.67 -11.71 6.25
C ASN A 17 6.84 -12.71 6.34
N LYS A 18 7.92 -12.31 5.68
CA LYS A 18 9.20 -13.00 5.67
C LYS A 18 10.02 -12.68 6.91
N THR A 19 10.83 -13.63 7.34
CA THR A 19 11.87 -13.39 8.34
C THR A 19 13.17 -12.93 7.66
N TRP A 20 14.04 -12.25 8.40
CA TRP A 20 15.30 -11.70 7.86
C TRP A 20 16.32 -12.76 7.44
N ASP A 21 16.15 -13.98 7.90
CA ASP A 21 16.96 -15.15 7.55
C ASP A 21 16.39 -15.96 6.37
N ASP A 22 15.32 -15.46 5.73
CA ASP A 22 14.78 -16.06 4.52
C ASP A 22 15.81 -16.03 3.38
N ALA A 23 16.02 -17.18 2.75
CA ALA A 23 17.04 -17.34 1.70
C ALA A 23 16.72 -16.56 0.40
N TYR A 24 15.50 -16.11 0.23
CA TYR A 24 15.04 -15.40 -0.97
C TYR A 24 14.85 -13.92 -0.70
N TYR A 25 15.19 -13.11 -1.71
CA TYR A 25 14.90 -11.67 -1.70
C TYR A 25 13.41 -11.43 -1.48
N GLY A 26 13.08 -10.47 -0.67
CA GLY A 26 11.74 -9.92 -0.51
C GLY A 26 11.78 -8.41 -0.51
N TRP A 27 10.67 -7.79 -0.88
CA TRP A 27 10.48 -6.36 -0.74
C TRP A 27 10.38 -5.99 0.74
N ASP A 28 10.65 -4.75 1.07
CA ASP A 28 10.69 -4.26 2.44
C ASP A 28 9.38 -4.51 3.22
N ASN A 29 8.25 -4.39 2.56
CA ASN A 29 6.92 -4.67 3.10
C ASN A 29 6.60 -6.18 3.24
N GLU A 30 7.45 -7.06 2.74
CA GLU A 30 7.30 -8.51 2.93
C GLU A 30 7.95 -9.02 4.22
N TYR A 31 8.78 -8.20 4.90
CA TYR A 31 9.46 -8.58 6.13
C TYR A 31 8.72 -8.11 7.37
N GLY A 32 8.77 -8.89 8.42
CA GLY A 32 8.19 -8.60 9.72
C GLY A 32 7.79 -9.86 10.47
N PHE A 33 7.02 -9.68 11.53
CA PHE A 33 6.43 -10.79 12.26
C PHE A 33 5.02 -10.41 12.71
N GLN A 34 4.03 -10.92 12.01
CA GLN A 34 2.63 -10.83 12.40
C GLN A 34 2.06 -12.24 12.39
N GLN A 35 1.28 -12.58 13.40
CA GLN A 35 0.56 -13.85 13.47
C GLN A 35 -0.94 -13.58 13.44
N GLU A 36 -1.64 -14.36 12.61
CA GLU A 36 -3.10 -14.29 12.52
C GLU A 36 -3.70 -15.68 12.69
N ASP A 37 -4.84 -15.73 13.37
CA ASP A 37 -5.65 -16.94 13.48
C ASP A 37 -6.61 -16.99 12.28
N VAL A 38 -6.42 -17.99 11.41
CA VAL A 38 -7.29 -18.25 10.27
C VAL A 38 -8.25 -19.37 10.62
N ALA A 39 -9.56 -19.09 10.55
CA ALA A 39 -10.59 -20.11 10.74
C ALA A 39 -10.56 -21.15 9.61
N GLU A 40 -11.16 -22.32 9.84
CA GLU A 40 -11.31 -23.32 8.79
C GLU A 40 -12.15 -22.79 7.61
N PHE A 41 -11.77 -23.15 6.41
CA PHE A 41 -12.47 -22.81 5.17
C PHE A 41 -12.29 -23.89 4.13
N ASN A 42 -13.08 -23.83 3.04
CA ASN A 42 -12.90 -24.73 1.90
C ASN A 42 -12.33 -23.93 0.72
N ALA A 43 -11.26 -24.42 0.10
CA ALA A 43 -10.64 -23.82 -1.08
C ALA A 43 -10.83 -24.69 -2.32
N SER A 44 -10.93 -24.07 -3.49
CA SER A 44 -10.98 -24.78 -4.76
C SER A 44 -9.70 -25.59 -4.99
N LYS A 45 -9.84 -26.82 -5.46
CA LYS A 45 -8.73 -27.73 -5.78
C LYS A 45 -7.79 -27.14 -6.82
N PHE A 46 -8.36 -26.50 -7.84
CA PHE A 46 -7.67 -25.91 -8.97
C PHE A 46 -7.87 -24.40 -9.00
N LEU A 47 -7.01 -23.70 -9.74
CA LEU A 47 -7.32 -22.37 -10.25
C LEU A 47 -8.56 -22.44 -11.15
N VAL A 48 -9.32 -21.34 -11.25
CA VAL A 48 -10.45 -21.28 -12.20
C VAL A 48 -9.91 -21.35 -13.61
N SER A 49 -10.34 -22.37 -14.35
CA SER A 49 -9.92 -22.56 -15.74
C SER A 49 -10.75 -21.76 -16.73
N ASN A 50 -10.23 -21.56 -17.94
CA ASN A 50 -11.01 -20.98 -19.06
C ASN A 50 -12.30 -21.76 -19.32
N GLY A 51 -12.26 -23.09 -19.20
CA GLY A 51 -13.44 -23.92 -19.38
C GLY A 51 -14.51 -23.70 -18.30
N GLU A 52 -14.09 -23.52 -17.05
CA GLU A 52 -15.00 -23.23 -15.94
C GLU A 52 -15.59 -21.80 -16.08
N PHE A 53 -14.77 -20.83 -16.40
CA PHE A 53 -15.22 -19.44 -16.60
C PHE A 53 -16.11 -19.27 -17.84
N MET A 54 -15.96 -20.13 -18.83
CA MET A 54 -16.81 -20.15 -20.03
C MET A 54 -18.30 -20.34 -19.69
N ALA A 55 -18.63 -21.06 -18.64
CA ALA A 55 -20.01 -21.22 -18.19
C ALA A 55 -20.61 -19.86 -17.78
N PHE A 56 -19.87 -19.04 -17.04
CA PHE A 56 -20.28 -17.68 -16.68
C PHE A 56 -20.52 -16.78 -17.91
N VAL A 57 -19.61 -16.85 -18.89
CA VAL A 57 -19.76 -16.09 -20.15
C VAL A 57 -21.00 -16.55 -20.92
N LYS A 58 -21.23 -17.86 -21.06
CA LYS A 58 -22.38 -18.44 -21.78
C LYS A 58 -23.72 -18.21 -21.07
N ASP A 59 -23.70 -18.14 -19.74
CA ASP A 59 -24.89 -17.83 -18.93
C ASP A 59 -25.16 -16.32 -18.80
N ASP A 60 -24.63 -15.55 -19.75
CA ASP A 60 -24.82 -14.10 -19.83
C ASP A 60 -24.32 -13.32 -18.61
N GLY A 61 -23.27 -13.84 -17.98
CA GLY A 61 -22.70 -13.28 -16.74
C GLY A 61 -22.24 -11.84 -16.87
N TYR A 62 -21.67 -11.47 -18.02
CA TYR A 62 -21.26 -10.10 -18.31
C TYR A 62 -22.42 -9.11 -18.40
N ASN A 63 -23.62 -9.51 -18.78
CA ASN A 63 -24.78 -8.63 -18.86
C ASN A 63 -25.66 -8.68 -17.60
N THR A 64 -25.40 -9.60 -16.69
CA THR A 64 -26.20 -9.81 -15.47
C THR A 64 -25.68 -8.96 -14.33
N ALA A 65 -26.20 -7.73 -14.19
CA ALA A 65 -25.71 -6.70 -13.25
C ALA A 65 -25.61 -7.16 -11.78
N LYS A 66 -26.48 -8.09 -11.32
CA LYS A 66 -26.48 -8.57 -9.93
C LYS A 66 -25.21 -9.34 -9.51
N TYR A 67 -24.42 -9.82 -10.46
CA TYR A 67 -23.13 -10.49 -10.15
C TYR A 67 -22.01 -9.51 -9.88
N TRP A 68 -22.14 -8.26 -10.35
CA TRP A 68 -21.09 -7.25 -10.30
C TRP A 68 -21.31 -6.32 -9.11
N GLU A 69 -20.27 -6.04 -8.37
CA GLU A 69 -20.25 -4.96 -7.39
C GLU A 69 -20.35 -3.58 -8.09
N GLU A 70 -20.56 -2.51 -7.36
CA GLU A 70 -20.80 -1.19 -7.94
C GLU A 70 -19.69 -0.74 -8.90
N GLU A 71 -18.43 -0.89 -8.46
CA GLU A 71 -17.25 -0.54 -9.29
C GLU A 71 -17.11 -1.46 -10.51
N GLY A 72 -17.34 -2.75 -10.32
CA GLY A 72 -17.36 -3.72 -11.42
C GLY A 72 -18.44 -3.42 -12.45
N ASN A 73 -19.62 -2.95 -12.03
CA ASN A 73 -20.67 -2.49 -12.95
C ASN A 73 -20.21 -1.25 -13.74
N LYS A 74 -19.61 -0.25 -13.08
CA LYS A 74 -19.06 0.94 -13.75
C LYS A 74 -17.97 0.56 -14.77
N TRP A 75 -17.05 -0.33 -14.37
CA TRP A 75 -16.01 -0.83 -15.26
C TRP A 75 -16.60 -1.54 -16.49
N ARG A 76 -17.56 -2.45 -16.27
CA ARG A 76 -18.24 -3.21 -17.35
C ARG A 76 -18.99 -2.29 -18.30
N GLU A 77 -19.72 -1.31 -17.78
CA GLU A 77 -20.45 -0.32 -18.59
C GLU A 77 -19.50 0.57 -19.38
N PHE A 78 -18.38 0.96 -18.82
CA PHE A 78 -17.36 1.77 -19.51
C PHE A 78 -16.66 0.97 -20.62
N THR A 79 -16.23 -0.26 -20.33
CA THR A 79 -15.45 -1.08 -21.28
C THR A 79 -16.32 -1.82 -22.29
N GLN A 80 -17.63 -1.96 -22.01
CA GLN A 80 -18.55 -2.80 -22.79
C GLN A 80 -18.05 -4.25 -22.93
N ALA A 81 -17.31 -4.74 -21.91
CA ALA A 81 -16.75 -6.08 -21.91
C ALA A 81 -17.84 -7.15 -21.96
N GLN A 82 -17.62 -8.21 -22.74
CA GLN A 82 -18.52 -9.35 -22.92
C GLN A 82 -17.83 -10.69 -22.61
N HIS A 83 -16.51 -10.66 -22.41
CA HIS A 83 -15.65 -11.81 -22.14
C HIS A 83 -14.27 -11.31 -21.66
N PRO A 84 -13.42 -12.17 -21.09
CA PRO A 84 -12.05 -11.81 -20.70
C PRO A 84 -11.25 -11.17 -21.84
N VAL A 85 -10.37 -10.23 -21.49
CA VAL A 85 -9.65 -9.37 -22.45
C VAL A 85 -8.75 -10.16 -23.42
N PHE A 86 -8.22 -11.31 -22.99
CA PHE A 86 -7.38 -12.16 -23.85
C PHE A 86 -8.17 -13.17 -24.69
N TRP A 87 -9.48 -13.22 -24.54
CA TRP A 87 -10.32 -14.03 -25.42
C TRP A 87 -10.71 -13.23 -26.66
N VAL A 88 -10.60 -13.85 -27.82
CA VAL A 88 -10.97 -13.27 -29.12
C VAL A 88 -12.13 -14.06 -29.69
N LYS A 89 -13.29 -13.42 -29.86
CA LYS A 89 -14.47 -14.09 -30.42
C LYS A 89 -14.26 -14.53 -31.87
N LYS A 90 -14.49 -15.80 -32.17
CA LYS A 90 -14.38 -16.42 -33.47
C LYS A 90 -15.68 -17.18 -33.78
N GLY A 91 -16.69 -16.49 -34.32
CA GLY A 91 -18.03 -17.04 -34.48
C GLY A 91 -18.65 -17.40 -33.14
N ASP A 92 -19.00 -18.67 -32.96
CA ASP A 92 -19.57 -19.19 -31.68
C ASP A 92 -18.50 -19.65 -30.69
N ASN A 93 -17.22 -19.59 -31.05
CA ASN A 93 -16.09 -20.00 -30.20
C ASN A 93 -15.19 -18.82 -29.84
N PHE A 94 -14.20 -19.10 -29.02
CA PHE A 94 -13.14 -18.16 -28.67
C PHE A 94 -11.77 -18.70 -29.02
N ALA A 95 -10.87 -17.81 -29.44
CA ALA A 95 -9.43 -18.02 -29.45
C ALA A 95 -8.80 -17.31 -28.25
N TYR A 96 -7.60 -17.70 -27.87
CA TYR A 96 -6.77 -17.04 -26.87
C TYR A 96 -5.71 -16.20 -27.59
N ARG A 97 -5.57 -14.94 -27.18
CA ARG A 97 -4.55 -14.03 -27.67
C ARG A 97 -3.34 -14.07 -26.74
N SER A 98 -2.27 -14.71 -27.19
CA SER A 98 -0.95 -14.63 -26.56
C SER A 98 -0.19 -13.39 -27.04
N MET A 99 1.07 -13.24 -26.62
CA MET A 99 1.89 -12.08 -27.00
C MET A 99 2.14 -12.00 -28.51
N LEU A 100 2.23 -13.12 -29.22
CA LEU A 100 2.68 -13.17 -30.62
C LEU A 100 1.61 -13.72 -31.57
N GLU A 101 0.65 -14.49 -31.08
CA GLU A 101 -0.31 -15.19 -31.94
C GLU A 101 -1.66 -15.42 -31.25
N GLU A 102 -2.65 -15.80 -32.05
CA GLU A 102 -3.93 -16.28 -31.58
C GLU A 102 -4.01 -17.79 -31.83
N HIS A 103 -4.38 -18.56 -30.83
CA HIS A 103 -4.55 -20.00 -30.93
C HIS A 103 -5.89 -20.43 -30.32
N PRO A 104 -6.37 -21.67 -30.55
CA PRO A 104 -7.60 -22.13 -29.90
C PRO A 104 -7.56 -21.95 -28.40
N LEU A 105 -8.67 -21.47 -27.79
CA LEU A 105 -8.73 -21.21 -26.35
C LEU A 105 -8.44 -22.49 -25.57
N PRO A 106 -7.35 -22.55 -24.76
CA PRO A 106 -7.02 -23.70 -23.95
C PRO A 106 -7.96 -23.76 -22.73
N LEU A 107 -8.93 -24.67 -22.75
CA LEU A 107 -9.99 -24.74 -21.74
C LEU A 107 -9.48 -25.18 -20.38
N ASP A 108 -8.32 -25.80 -20.31
CA ASP A 108 -7.66 -26.29 -19.08
C ASP A 108 -6.59 -25.34 -18.52
N TRP A 109 -6.36 -24.20 -19.15
CA TRP A 109 -5.50 -23.16 -18.60
C TRP A 109 -6.28 -22.28 -17.64
N PRO A 110 -5.60 -21.64 -16.64
CA PRO A 110 -6.24 -20.67 -15.79
C PRO A 110 -6.78 -19.48 -16.61
N VAL A 111 -7.92 -18.95 -16.21
CA VAL A 111 -8.50 -17.78 -16.86
C VAL A 111 -7.79 -16.50 -16.41
N ASP A 112 -7.41 -15.66 -17.38
CA ASP A 112 -6.85 -14.34 -17.16
C ASP A 112 -7.96 -13.28 -17.12
N VAL A 113 -8.28 -12.80 -15.94
CA VAL A 113 -9.36 -11.85 -15.67
C VAL A 113 -8.91 -10.78 -14.66
N ASN A 114 -9.58 -9.64 -14.66
CA ASN A 114 -9.36 -8.65 -13.62
C ASN A 114 -10.14 -8.99 -12.33
N TYR A 115 -9.89 -8.19 -11.28
CA TYR A 115 -10.52 -8.38 -9.97
C TYR A 115 -12.05 -8.37 -10.02
N HIS A 116 -12.66 -7.44 -10.77
CA HIS A 116 -14.12 -7.32 -10.88
C HIS A 116 -14.74 -8.53 -11.57
N GLU A 117 -14.09 -9.06 -12.60
CA GLU A 117 -14.51 -10.29 -13.29
C GLU A 117 -14.42 -11.49 -12.35
N ALA A 118 -13.33 -11.60 -11.57
CA ALA A 118 -13.15 -12.66 -10.58
C ALA A 118 -14.23 -12.61 -9.49
N LYS A 119 -14.56 -11.42 -8.98
CA LYS A 119 -15.66 -11.21 -8.02
C LYS A 119 -17.01 -11.57 -8.61
N ALA A 120 -17.30 -11.12 -9.83
CA ALA A 120 -18.56 -11.43 -10.51
C ALA A 120 -18.73 -12.94 -10.71
N PHE A 121 -17.66 -13.65 -11.04
CA PHE A 121 -17.66 -15.10 -11.15
C PHE A 121 -17.94 -15.78 -9.79
N CYS A 122 -17.37 -15.32 -8.69
CA CYS A 122 -17.67 -15.82 -7.36
C CYS A 122 -19.15 -15.63 -7.00
N ASN A 123 -19.72 -14.47 -7.29
CA ASN A 123 -21.15 -14.18 -7.07
C ASN A 123 -22.05 -15.07 -7.93
N TYR A 124 -21.68 -15.30 -9.19
CA TYR A 124 -22.37 -16.25 -10.07
C TYR A 124 -22.35 -17.66 -9.51
N LEU A 125 -21.18 -18.17 -9.07
CA LEU A 125 -21.09 -19.48 -8.45
C LEU A 125 -21.91 -19.58 -7.17
N SER A 126 -21.90 -18.51 -6.36
CA SER A 126 -22.71 -18.47 -5.12
C SER A 126 -24.19 -18.68 -5.41
N GLU A 127 -24.71 -18.03 -6.46
CA GLU A 127 -26.09 -18.24 -6.86
C GLU A 127 -26.37 -19.66 -7.41
N LYS A 128 -25.45 -20.19 -8.21
CA LYS A 128 -25.60 -21.52 -8.80
C LYS A 128 -25.54 -22.65 -7.77
N THR A 129 -24.71 -22.52 -6.77
CA THR A 129 -24.50 -23.58 -5.75
C THR A 129 -25.38 -23.38 -4.52
N GLY A 130 -25.90 -22.19 -4.28
CA GLY A 130 -26.56 -21.81 -3.03
C GLY A 130 -25.59 -21.69 -1.85
N GLU A 131 -24.29 -21.67 -2.10
CA GLU A 131 -23.22 -21.55 -1.13
C GLU A 131 -22.53 -20.19 -1.27
N GLN A 132 -21.98 -19.64 -0.19
CA GLN A 132 -21.25 -18.39 -0.26
C GLN A 132 -19.83 -18.66 -0.80
N ILE A 133 -19.60 -18.29 -2.04
CA ILE A 133 -18.30 -18.37 -2.73
C ILE A 133 -17.71 -16.95 -2.84
N ARG A 134 -16.44 -16.81 -2.53
CA ARG A 134 -15.72 -15.52 -2.56
C ARG A 134 -14.24 -15.75 -2.89
N LEU A 135 -13.51 -14.67 -3.14
CA LEU A 135 -12.05 -14.72 -3.19
C LEU A 135 -11.47 -15.00 -1.78
N PRO A 136 -10.32 -15.65 -1.67
CA PRO A 136 -9.61 -15.80 -0.40
C PRO A 136 -9.04 -14.46 0.05
N THR A 137 -8.85 -14.28 1.35
CA THR A 137 -7.93 -13.26 1.86
C THR A 137 -6.48 -13.74 1.70
N GLU A 138 -5.51 -12.82 1.83
CA GLU A 138 -4.09 -13.20 1.82
C GLU A 138 -3.77 -14.18 2.96
N ASN A 139 -4.35 -13.98 4.15
CA ASN A 139 -4.16 -14.87 5.28
C ASN A 139 -4.70 -16.30 5.01
N GLU A 140 -5.84 -16.40 4.32
CA GLU A 140 -6.37 -17.68 3.89
C GLU A 140 -5.50 -18.33 2.80
N TRP A 141 -4.94 -17.54 1.89
CA TRP A 141 -3.97 -18.05 0.92
C TRP A 141 -2.69 -18.56 1.62
N LEU A 142 -2.19 -17.84 2.62
CA LEU A 142 -1.04 -18.27 3.45
C LEU A 142 -1.37 -19.58 4.20
N ALA A 143 -2.59 -19.69 4.76
CA ALA A 143 -3.04 -20.90 5.41
C ALA A 143 -3.13 -22.08 4.42
N LEU A 144 -3.67 -21.85 3.23
CA LEU A 144 -3.70 -22.85 2.16
C LEU A 144 -2.28 -23.31 1.79
N ARG A 145 -1.37 -22.36 1.57
CA ARG A 145 0.02 -22.63 1.25
C ARG A 145 0.73 -23.42 2.34
N GLN A 146 0.50 -23.09 3.61
CA GLN A 146 1.06 -23.82 4.75
C GLN A 146 0.48 -25.23 4.85
N HIS A 147 -0.84 -25.39 4.66
CA HIS A 147 -1.52 -26.67 4.65
C HIS A 147 -1.05 -27.58 3.52
N ALA A 148 -0.84 -27.03 2.33
CA ALA A 148 -0.30 -27.77 1.18
C ALA A 148 1.21 -28.08 1.29
N ASP A 149 1.87 -27.70 2.38
CA ASP A 149 3.33 -27.87 2.63
C ASP A 149 4.21 -27.28 1.50
N VAL A 150 3.81 -26.14 0.94
CA VAL A 150 4.61 -25.41 -0.03
C VAL A 150 5.69 -24.62 0.70
N ARG A 151 6.92 -25.14 0.68
CA ARG A 151 8.08 -24.48 1.30
C ARG A 151 8.74 -23.51 0.34
N GLN A 152 9.22 -22.38 0.86
CA GLN A 152 9.93 -21.37 0.07
C GLN A 152 11.11 -21.94 -0.73
N GLN A 153 11.83 -22.91 -0.17
CA GLN A 153 12.98 -23.56 -0.81
C GLN A 153 12.64 -24.36 -2.08
N ARG A 154 11.35 -24.56 -2.38
CA ARG A 154 10.88 -25.31 -3.55
C ARG A 154 10.42 -24.43 -4.71
N TYR A 155 10.42 -23.09 -4.57
CA TYR A 155 9.93 -22.18 -5.62
C TYR A 155 10.69 -22.29 -6.95
N ALA A 156 11.96 -22.69 -6.94
CA ALA A 156 12.73 -22.86 -8.16
C ALA A 156 12.51 -24.23 -8.84
N ASP A 157 11.99 -25.24 -8.11
CA ASP A 157 11.92 -26.62 -8.59
C ASP A 157 10.47 -27.06 -8.84
N GLY A 158 10.01 -26.95 -10.08
CA GLY A 158 8.77 -27.56 -10.52
C GLY A 158 7.54 -26.66 -10.56
N PHE A 159 7.65 -25.37 -10.19
CA PHE A 159 6.57 -24.41 -10.36
C PHE A 159 6.80 -23.53 -11.58
N ASN A 160 5.74 -23.15 -12.29
CA ASN A 160 5.80 -22.21 -13.41
C ASN A 160 5.95 -20.77 -12.90
N ILE A 161 7.14 -20.38 -12.42
CA ILE A 161 7.41 -19.05 -11.85
C ILE A 161 8.63 -18.33 -12.46
N ALA A 162 9.54 -19.04 -13.09
CA ALA A 162 10.85 -18.50 -13.52
C ALA A 162 10.93 -18.27 -15.05
N LEU A 163 9.82 -17.95 -15.69
CA LEU A 163 9.71 -17.78 -17.17
C LEU A 163 10.16 -19.01 -17.99
N GLN A 164 10.30 -20.17 -17.38
CA GLN A 164 10.75 -21.41 -18.02
C GLN A 164 9.80 -21.89 -19.11
N LYS A 165 8.55 -21.45 -19.05
CA LYS A 165 7.51 -21.73 -20.06
C LYS A 165 7.23 -20.51 -20.96
N TYR A 166 8.23 -19.66 -21.17
CA TYR A 166 8.12 -18.45 -22.00
C TYR A 166 7.00 -17.49 -21.55
N ALA A 167 6.79 -17.35 -20.26
CA ALA A 167 5.69 -16.61 -19.63
C ALA A 167 4.27 -17.13 -19.99
N SER A 168 4.16 -18.37 -20.48
CA SER A 168 2.87 -19.00 -20.75
C SER A 168 2.35 -19.75 -19.52
N SER A 169 1.03 -19.77 -19.36
CA SER A 169 0.35 -20.62 -18.37
C SER A 169 0.49 -22.10 -18.75
N GLU A 170 0.24 -22.95 -17.79
CA GLU A 170 0.11 -24.41 -17.95
C GLU A 170 -1.30 -24.85 -17.53
N PRO A 171 -1.75 -26.05 -17.93
CA PRO A 171 -3.03 -26.59 -17.48
C PRO A 171 -3.11 -26.61 -15.94
N VAL A 172 -4.25 -26.21 -15.39
CA VAL A 172 -4.50 -26.12 -13.93
C VAL A 172 -4.34 -27.44 -13.17
N THR A 173 -4.08 -28.53 -13.89
CA THR A 173 -3.92 -29.89 -13.34
C THR A 173 -2.48 -30.39 -13.33
N VAL A 174 -1.49 -29.52 -13.61
CA VAL A 174 -0.09 -29.95 -13.75
C VAL A 174 0.70 -29.85 -12.46
N ASN A 175 0.64 -28.71 -11.78
CA ASN A 175 1.52 -28.43 -10.63
C ASN A 175 0.84 -28.80 -9.30
N GLN A 176 0.81 -30.10 -8.98
CA GLN A 176 0.18 -30.59 -7.76
C GLN A 176 1.06 -30.38 -6.53
N THR A 177 0.44 -29.92 -5.44
CA THR A 177 1.04 -29.83 -4.11
C THR A 177 0.02 -30.26 -3.07
N GLY A 178 0.27 -31.38 -2.41
CA GLY A 178 -0.73 -32.02 -1.55
C GLY A 178 -1.98 -32.43 -2.35
N GLU A 179 -3.14 -31.96 -1.88
CA GLU A 179 -4.42 -32.18 -2.56
C GLU A 179 -4.78 -31.06 -3.55
N PHE A 180 -3.99 -29.96 -3.59
CA PHE A 180 -4.22 -28.79 -4.39
C PHE A 180 -3.28 -28.69 -5.59
N PHE A 181 -3.61 -27.83 -6.54
CA PHE A 181 -2.79 -27.53 -7.70
C PHE A 181 -2.53 -26.01 -7.79
N ASP A 182 -1.39 -25.62 -8.34
CA ASP A 182 -1.01 -24.23 -8.54
C ASP A 182 -1.22 -23.33 -7.31
N VAL A 183 -0.91 -23.83 -6.12
CA VAL A 183 -0.96 -23.03 -4.89
C VAL A 183 0.00 -21.85 -5.00
N VAL A 184 1.13 -22.07 -5.67
CA VAL A 184 2.13 -21.06 -6.02
C VAL A 184 2.49 -21.19 -7.50
N GLY A 185 2.65 -20.08 -8.18
CA GLY A 185 3.05 -20.04 -9.59
C GLY A 185 1.89 -20.16 -10.56
N ASN A 186 2.21 -20.49 -11.80
CA ASN A 186 1.38 -20.54 -12.99
C ASN A 186 0.82 -19.17 -13.40
N VAL A 187 0.02 -18.52 -12.57
CA VAL A 187 -0.49 -17.14 -12.77
C VAL A 187 -0.51 -16.39 -11.43
N TRP A 188 -0.62 -15.07 -11.50
CA TRP A 188 -0.94 -14.22 -10.34
C TRP A 188 -2.36 -14.53 -9.86
N GLN A 189 -2.58 -14.55 -8.54
CA GLN A 189 -3.86 -14.95 -7.94
C GLN A 189 -4.50 -13.79 -7.16
N TRP A 190 -5.72 -13.38 -7.56
CA TRP A 190 -6.50 -12.36 -6.86
C TRP A 190 -6.89 -12.80 -5.45
N THR A 191 -6.78 -11.90 -4.48
CA THR A 191 -7.29 -12.04 -3.12
C THR A 191 -8.28 -10.93 -2.80
N GLU A 192 -9.06 -11.08 -1.71
CA GLU A 192 -9.86 -9.98 -1.16
C GLU A 192 -8.98 -8.90 -0.52
N THR A 193 -7.74 -9.24 -0.15
CA THR A 193 -6.75 -8.29 0.37
C THR A 193 -6.14 -7.52 -0.80
N PRO A 194 -6.17 -6.20 -0.81
CA PRO A 194 -5.97 -5.39 -2.02
C PRO A 194 -4.49 -5.17 -2.41
N ILE A 195 -3.68 -6.22 -2.64
CA ILE A 195 -2.28 -6.02 -3.03
C ILE A 195 -1.79 -6.87 -4.22
N TYR A 196 -2.39 -8.01 -4.61
CA TYR A 196 -1.85 -8.83 -5.71
C TYR A 196 -2.91 -9.59 -6.53
N ALA A 197 -2.56 -9.96 -7.78
CA ALA A 197 -3.49 -10.34 -8.83
C ALA A 197 -3.42 -11.84 -9.25
N GLY A 198 -4.52 -12.47 -9.38
CA GLY A 198 -4.88 -13.85 -9.75
C GLY A 198 -6.06 -14.27 -8.89
N PHE A 199 -6.83 -15.33 -9.18
CA PHE A 199 -7.84 -15.66 -8.21
C PHE A 199 -8.08 -17.16 -8.00
N ARG A 200 -8.41 -17.47 -6.77
CA ARG A 200 -8.95 -18.70 -6.27
C ARG A 200 -10.26 -18.38 -5.56
N TYR A 201 -11.18 -19.28 -5.39
CA TYR A 201 -12.36 -19.04 -4.58
C TYR A 201 -12.40 -19.94 -3.36
N VAL A 202 -13.04 -19.47 -2.31
CA VAL A 202 -13.25 -20.17 -1.04
C VAL A 202 -14.72 -20.06 -0.61
N LYS A 203 -15.13 -21.00 0.27
CA LYS A 203 -16.45 -21.00 0.91
C LYS A 203 -16.31 -20.51 2.35
N GLY A 204 -17.12 -19.54 2.77
CA GLY A 204 -17.16 -19.07 4.16
C GLY A 204 -17.69 -17.64 4.28
N LYS A 205 -17.85 -17.17 5.51
CA LYS A 205 -18.28 -15.80 5.77
C LYS A 205 -17.19 -14.80 5.35
N ARG A 206 -17.61 -13.66 4.76
CA ARG A 206 -16.73 -12.56 4.40
C ARG A 206 -16.05 -12.00 5.65
N VAL A 207 -14.72 -11.94 5.64
CA VAL A 207 -13.96 -11.07 6.54
C VAL A 207 -13.94 -9.71 5.86
N LEU A 208 -14.33 -8.65 6.57
CA LEU A 208 -14.31 -7.29 6.03
C LEU A 208 -12.88 -6.95 5.62
N ALA A 209 -12.73 -6.56 4.36
CA ALA A 209 -11.46 -6.06 3.84
C ALA A 209 -11.02 -4.84 4.67
N VAL A 210 -9.75 -4.83 5.03
CA VAL A 210 -9.10 -3.65 5.58
C VAL A 210 -9.04 -2.59 4.49
N ASN A 211 -9.43 -1.40 4.84
CA ASN A 211 -9.58 -0.17 4.09
C ASN A 211 -8.71 0.00 2.84
N ASP A 212 -9.32 0.43 1.75
CA ASP A 212 -8.63 1.10 0.64
C ASP A 212 -7.81 2.26 1.22
N PHE A 213 -6.48 2.16 1.12
CA PHE A 213 -5.63 3.29 1.48
C PHE A 213 -5.81 4.36 0.41
N ASP A 214 -6.48 5.45 0.75
CA ASP A 214 -6.71 6.60 -0.13
C ASP A 214 -5.43 7.11 -0.81
N TYR A 215 -4.27 6.95 -0.15
CA TYR A 215 -2.96 7.38 -0.63
C TYR A 215 -2.40 6.58 -1.82
N GLU A 216 -3.06 5.52 -2.26
CA GLU A 216 -2.70 4.74 -3.45
C GLU A 216 -3.50 5.12 -4.70
N SER A 217 -4.45 6.06 -4.62
CA SER A 217 -5.25 6.51 -5.76
C SER A 217 -4.50 7.51 -6.65
N ASP A 218 -4.81 7.54 -7.97
CA ASP A 218 -4.24 8.52 -8.91
C ASP A 218 -4.55 9.96 -8.50
N THR A 219 -5.74 10.17 -7.94
CA THR A 219 -6.19 11.48 -7.46
C THR A 219 -5.33 11.95 -6.30
N GLN A 220 -5.09 11.10 -5.30
CA GLN A 220 -4.27 11.43 -4.14
C GLN A 220 -2.81 11.66 -4.54
N VAL A 221 -2.23 10.80 -5.38
CA VAL A 221 -0.86 11.00 -5.88
C VAL A 221 -0.73 12.36 -6.58
N SER A 222 -1.70 12.73 -7.41
CA SER A 222 -1.70 14.03 -8.11
C SER A 222 -1.86 15.21 -7.15
N GLN A 223 -2.73 15.10 -6.15
CA GLN A 223 -2.90 16.12 -5.11
C GLN A 223 -1.61 16.31 -4.29
N TYR A 224 -0.94 15.21 -3.92
CA TYR A 224 0.33 15.27 -3.20
C TYR A 224 1.48 15.77 -4.07
N CYS A 225 1.49 15.49 -5.38
CA CYS A 225 2.43 16.13 -6.32
C CYS A 225 2.26 17.66 -6.33
N GLU A 226 1.02 18.14 -6.39
CA GLU A 226 0.75 19.59 -6.33
C GLU A 226 1.06 20.15 -4.93
N PHE A 227 0.70 19.47 -3.87
CA PHE A 227 0.98 19.87 -2.49
C PHE A 227 2.49 20.01 -2.21
N HIS A 228 3.30 19.08 -2.72
CA HIS A 228 4.74 19.08 -2.53
C HIS A 228 5.48 19.99 -3.51
N TYR A 229 5.15 19.95 -4.80
CA TYR A 229 5.93 20.60 -5.86
C TYR A 229 5.20 21.71 -6.58
N GLY A 230 3.91 21.89 -6.32
CA GLY A 230 3.04 22.82 -7.04
C GLY A 230 3.07 24.25 -6.56
N ASP A 231 2.02 24.95 -6.94
CA ASP A 231 1.86 26.38 -6.67
C ASP A 231 1.51 26.64 -5.20
N GLU A 232 1.88 27.81 -4.71
CA GLU A 232 1.43 28.30 -3.41
C GLU A 232 0.05 28.94 -3.54
N TYR A 233 -0.85 28.60 -2.63
CA TYR A 233 -2.24 29.05 -2.65
C TYR A 233 -2.53 29.96 -1.47
N TYR A 234 -3.29 31.03 -1.72
CA TYR A 234 -3.77 31.99 -0.70
C TYR A 234 -2.64 32.65 0.14
N GLY A 235 -1.43 32.72 -0.42
CA GLY A 235 -0.28 33.27 0.31
C GLY A 235 0.30 32.34 1.37
N VAL A 236 -0.13 31.08 1.39
CA VAL A 236 0.41 30.04 2.28
C VAL A 236 1.66 29.44 1.63
N PRO A 237 2.81 29.43 2.31
CA PRO A 237 4.04 28.85 1.78
C PRO A 237 3.90 27.34 1.54
N ASN A 238 4.70 26.80 0.61
CA ASN A 238 4.76 25.37 0.38
C ASN A 238 5.18 24.63 1.67
N PHE A 239 4.34 23.72 2.12
CA PHE A 239 4.47 23.05 3.43
C PHE A 239 5.77 22.22 3.54
N ALA A 240 6.12 21.43 2.53
CA ALA A 240 7.33 20.59 2.56
C ALA A 240 8.60 21.46 2.70
N LYS A 241 8.65 22.60 1.98
CA LYS A 241 9.75 23.59 2.09
C LYS A 241 9.76 24.26 3.46
N ALA A 242 8.59 24.74 3.93
CA ALA A 242 8.48 25.41 5.23
C ALA A 242 8.85 24.50 6.39
N SER A 243 8.42 23.23 6.34
CA SER A 243 8.75 22.22 7.33
C SER A 243 10.24 21.90 7.39
N ALA A 244 10.87 21.70 6.23
CA ALA A 244 12.31 21.48 6.16
C ALA A 244 13.08 22.70 6.69
N GLN A 245 12.67 23.91 6.34
CA GLN A 245 13.31 25.13 6.86
C GLN A 245 13.13 25.26 8.39
N PHE A 246 11.98 24.89 8.93
CA PHE A 246 11.76 24.85 10.39
C PHE A 246 12.73 23.86 11.04
N CYS A 247 12.85 22.66 10.51
CA CYS A 247 13.79 21.64 11.00
C CYS A 247 15.23 22.13 10.98
N ILE A 248 15.67 22.76 9.87
CA ILE A 248 17.01 23.30 9.70
C ILE A 248 17.29 24.41 10.73
N ASN A 249 16.33 25.29 10.98
CA ASN A 249 16.45 26.33 11.98
C ASN A 249 16.58 25.74 13.40
N ALA A 250 15.82 24.68 13.72
CA ALA A 250 15.93 23.98 14.99
C ALA A 250 17.29 23.26 15.15
N MET A 251 17.89 22.83 14.06
CA MET A 251 19.18 22.14 14.02
C MET A 251 20.41 23.07 14.09
N GLN A 252 20.24 24.39 14.19
CA GLN A 252 21.37 25.32 14.24
C GLN A 252 22.36 24.98 15.38
N GLY A 253 23.66 24.89 15.02
CA GLY A 253 24.73 24.52 15.94
C GLY A 253 24.83 23.04 16.25
N ARG A 254 24.06 22.20 15.60
CA ARG A 254 24.05 20.72 15.78
C ARG A 254 24.70 20.05 14.59
N ARG A 255 24.92 18.75 14.69
CA ARG A 255 25.44 17.92 13.59
C ARG A 255 24.37 17.74 12.51
N HIS A 256 24.81 17.69 11.23
CA HIS A 256 23.93 17.52 10.06
C HIS A 256 24.41 16.36 9.17
N ALA A 257 24.76 15.21 9.76
CA ALA A 257 25.24 14.09 8.95
C ALA A 257 24.09 13.29 8.36
N LYS A 258 23.09 12.92 9.18
CA LYS A 258 22.01 12.03 8.72
C LYS A 258 20.65 12.48 9.21
N ALA A 259 19.68 12.58 8.29
CA ALA A 259 18.29 12.88 8.62
C ALA A 259 17.35 11.77 8.11
N LEU A 260 16.21 11.61 8.80
CA LEU A 260 15.08 10.77 8.38
C LEU A 260 13.86 11.65 8.17
N ASP A 261 13.27 11.57 6.99
CA ASP A 261 11.96 12.12 6.66
C ASP A 261 10.96 10.95 6.67
N LEU A 262 10.28 10.75 7.80
CA LEU A 262 9.35 9.64 8.03
C LEU A 262 7.92 10.07 7.70
N GLY A 263 7.31 9.44 6.70
CA GLY A 263 6.09 9.90 6.05
C GLY A 263 6.40 10.94 4.97
N CYS A 264 7.46 10.71 4.17
CA CYS A 264 7.98 11.68 3.20
C CYS A 264 7.07 11.93 2.00
N ALA A 265 5.99 11.18 1.85
CA ALA A 265 5.08 11.21 0.71
C ALA A 265 5.85 11.19 -0.64
N VAL A 266 5.65 12.19 -1.50
CA VAL A 266 6.33 12.28 -2.80
C VAL A 266 7.72 12.96 -2.72
N GLY A 267 8.31 13.11 -1.53
CA GLY A 267 9.74 13.29 -1.29
C GLY A 267 10.29 14.70 -1.26
N ARG A 268 9.51 15.79 -1.43
CA ARG A 268 10.09 17.13 -1.47
C ARG A 268 10.80 17.55 -0.18
N SER A 269 10.23 17.27 0.98
CA SER A 269 10.85 17.59 2.28
C SER A 269 12.22 16.95 2.43
N ALA A 270 12.39 15.70 1.97
CA ALA A 270 13.67 15.00 1.96
C ALA A 270 14.71 15.74 1.07
N PHE A 271 14.32 16.18 -0.14
CA PHE A 271 15.22 16.99 -0.99
C PHE A 271 15.58 18.35 -0.36
N GLU A 272 14.64 19.02 0.29
CA GLU A 272 14.93 20.32 0.97
C GLU A 272 15.90 20.10 2.15
N LEU A 273 15.75 19.01 2.93
CA LEU A 273 16.69 18.64 3.99
C LEU A 273 18.06 18.29 3.45
N ALA A 274 18.15 17.62 2.30
CA ALA A 274 19.40 17.21 1.68
C ALA A 274 20.32 18.36 1.22
N LYS A 275 19.80 19.59 1.18
CA LYS A 275 20.65 20.79 1.02
C LYS A 275 21.60 20.99 2.20
N TYR A 276 21.26 20.50 3.37
CA TYR A 276 21.94 20.77 4.64
C TYR A 276 22.53 19.52 5.28
N PHE A 277 21.95 18.34 5.00
CA PHE A 277 22.43 17.07 5.51
C PHE A 277 23.30 16.34 4.47
N ASP A 278 24.23 15.54 4.95
CA ASP A 278 25.09 14.71 4.08
C ASP A 278 24.29 13.54 3.50
N HIS A 279 23.30 13.04 4.24
CA HIS A 279 22.41 11.96 3.80
C HIS A 279 21.00 12.12 4.40
N VAL A 280 19.98 11.83 3.60
CA VAL A 280 18.57 11.84 4.02
C VAL A 280 17.91 10.55 3.56
N ASP A 281 17.36 9.79 4.50
CA ASP A 281 16.43 8.70 4.20
C ASP A 281 15.00 9.26 4.16
N GLY A 282 14.28 9.03 3.07
CA GLY A 282 12.85 9.34 2.92
C GLY A 282 12.03 8.05 2.93
N ILE A 283 11.17 7.86 3.91
CA ILE A 283 10.38 6.64 4.07
C ILE A 283 8.88 6.99 4.06
N ASP A 284 8.12 6.26 3.27
CA ASP A 284 6.66 6.36 3.26
C ASP A 284 6.02 4.98 3.08
N PHE A 285 4.81 4.81 3.59
CA PHE A 285 4.06 3.56 3.47
C PHE A 285 3.55 3.34 2.04
N SER A 286 3.15 4.43 1.34
CA SER A 286 2.61 4.36 -0.01
C SER A 286 3.70 4.04 -1.04
N ALA A 287 3.56 2.90 -1.70
CA ALA A 287 4.44 2.50 -2.81
C ALA A 287 4.36 3.49 -3.97
N ARG A 288 3.20 4.08 -4.22
CA ARG A 288 2.99 5.06 -5.30
C ARG A 288 3.64 6.41 -5.00
N PHE A 289 3.60 6.85 -3.74
CA PHE A 289 4.31 8.06 -3.33
C PHE A 289 5.81 7.88 -3.48
N ILE A 290 6.36 6.77 -2.98
CA ILE A 290 7.78 6.46 -3.10
C ILE A 290 8.20 6.31 -4.57
N LYS A 291 7.39 5.64 -5.40
CA LYS A 291 7.64 5.59 -6.85
C LYS A 291 7.71 7.00 -7.47
N THR A 292 6.81 7.89 -7.08
CA THR A 292 6.79 9.27 -7.57
C THR A 292 8.03 10.05 -7.09
N ALA A 293 8.47 9.85 -5.84
CA ALA A 293 9.70 10.43 -5.31
C ALA A 293 10.94 9.93 -6.07
N PHE A 294 11.00 8.64 -6.39
CA PHE A 294 12.04 8.05 -7.26
C PHE A 294 12.00 8.62 -8.68
N ASP A 295 10.82 8.70 -9.31
CA ASP A 295 10.67 9.27 -10.65
C ASP A 295 11.16 10.73 -10.67
N MET A 296 10.88 11.50 -9.60
CA MET A 296 11.40 12.87 -9.44
C MET A 296 12.92 12.90 -9.27
N GLN A 297 13.47 11.99 -8.48
CA GLN A 297 14.92 11.87 -8.25
C GLN A 297 15.68 11.51 -9.54
N GLU A 298 15.21 10.49 -10.25
CA GLU A 298 15.86 9.93 -11.44
C GLU A 298 15.74 10.81 -12.67
N ARG A 299 14.54 11.39 -12.88
CA ARG A 299 14.22 12.15 -14.10
C ARG A 299 14.32 13.65 -13.94
N GLY A 300 14.39 14.12 -12.70
CA GLY A 300 14.31 15.55 -12.37
C GLY A 300 12.98 16.22 -12.72
N GLU A 301 11.97 15.46 -13.13
CA GLU A 301 10.66 15.97 -13.56
C GLU A 301 9.55 14.97 -13.23
N ILE A 302 8.43 15.48 -12.70
CA ILE A 302 7.18 14.72 -12.59
C ILE A 302 6.06 15.39 -13.37
N ARG A 303 5.08 14.58 -13.78
CA ARG A 303 3.88 15.00 -14.52
C ARG A 303 2.65 14.40 -13.87
N TYR A 304 1.62 15.21 -13.68
CA TYR A 304 0.38 14.82 -13.03
C TYR A 304 -0.82 15.63 -13.52
N ASN A 305 -2.03 15.14 -13.25
CA ASN A 305 -3.27 15.81 -13.62
C ASN A 305 -4.02 16.26 -12.37
N LEU A 306 -4.46 17.50 -12.36
CA LEU A 306 -5.31 18.05 -11.30
C LEU A 306 -6.75 18.11 -11.74
N ILE A 307 -7.66 17.72 -10.88
CA ILE A 307 -9.09 17.88 -11.11
C ILE A 307 -9.43 19.36 -11.06
N ASP A 308 -10.09 19.85 -12.11
CA ASP A 308 -10.61 21.21 -12.17
C ASP A 308 -12.10 21.24 -11.80
N GLU A 309 -12.91 20.44 -12.50
CA GLU A 309 -14.36 20.41 -12.31
C GLU A 309 -14.95 19.10 -12.88
N GLY A 310 -15.55 18.27 -12.05
CA GLY A 310 -16.06 16.97 -12.48
C GLY A 310 -14.95 16.11 -13.08
N GLU A 311 -15.10 15.74 -14.34
CA GLU A 311 -14.09 14.95 -15.09
C GLU A 311 -13.02 15.81 -15.80
N LEU A 312 -13.14 17.14 -15.74
CA LEU A 312 -12.19 18.04 -16.37
C LEU A 312 -10.92 18.14 -15.53
N THR A 313 -9.78 17.99 -16.18
CA THR A 313 -8.47 18.03 -15.53
C THR A 313 -7.51 18.99 -16.23
N SER A 314 -6.56 19.54 -15.48
CA SER A 314 -5.41 20.28 -16.00
C SER A 314 -4.12 19.49 -15.81
N PHE A 315 -3.34 19.44 -16.87
CA PHE A 315 -2.01 18.83 -16.87
C PHE A 315 -0.98 19.78 -16.23
N LYS A 316 -0.14 19.22 -15.37
CA LYS A 316 0.97 19.91 -14.70
C LYS A 316 2.29 19.16 -14.90
N SER A 317 3.37 19.89 -14.94
CA SER A 317 4.75 19.38 -14.89
C SER A 317 5.56 20.20 -13.90
N ARG A 318 6.41 19.54 -13.13
CA ARG A 318 7.32 20.17 -12.15
C ARG A 318 8.72 19.60 -12.28
N LYS A 319 9.73 20.47 -12.19
CA LYS A 319 11.14 20.10 -12.30
C LYS A 319 11.91 20.45 -11.04
N LEU A 320 12.81 19.56 -10.58
CA LEU A 320 13.69 19.81 -9.44
C LEU A 320 14.58 21.04 -9.69
N SER A 321 15.13 21.20 -10.90
CA SER A 321 15.98 22.33 -11.27
C SER A 321 15.27 23.70 -11.11
N ALA A 322 13.96 23.75 -11.41
CA ALA A 322 13.17 24.98 -11.19
C ALA A 322 12.99 25.32 -9.70
N LEU A 323 13.18 24.35 -8.82
CA LEU A 323 13.10 24.49 -7.36
C LEU A 323 14.47 24.63 -6.70
N GLY A 324 15.58 24.47 -7.45
CA GLY A 324 16.96 24.44 -6.95
C GLY A 324 17.21 23.25 -6.04
N LEU A 325 16.73 22.05 -6.45
CA LEU A 325 16.82 20.81 -5.72
C LEU A 325 17.55 19.69 -6.48
N ASP A 326 18.04 19.98 -7.67
CA ASP A 326 18.73 19.02 -8.54
C ASP A 326 20.12 18.62 -8.03
N ASP A 327 20.82 19.53 -7.36
CA ASP A 327 22.19 19.28 -6.83
C ASP A 327 22.25 18.38 -5.59
N CYS A 328 21.09 18.00 -5.02
CA CYS A 328 21.06 17.22 -3.77
C CYS A 328 20.43 15.84 -3.92
N THR A 329 20.09 15.42 -5.13
CA THR A 329 19.40 14.16 -5.41
C THR A 329 20.19 12.93 -4.95
N GLU A 330 21.51 12.94 -5.12
CA GLU A 330 22.40 11.83 -4.72
C GLU A 330 22.51 11.64 -3.19
N LYS A 331 22.08 12.63 -2.41
CA LYS A 331 22.10 12.57 -0.95
C LYS A 331 20.84 11.95 -0.36
N VAL A 332 19.81 11.70 -1.17
CA VAL A 332 18.53 11.19 -0.71
C VAL A 332 18.38 9.72 -1.11
N ALA A 333 17.94 8.91 -0.16
CA ALA A 333 17.54 7.53 -0.41
C ALA A 333 16.06 7.35 -0.05
N PHE A 334 15.24 6.98 -1.02
CA PHE A 334 13.83 6.69 -0.78
C PHE A 334 13.60 5.20 -0.56
N ALA A 335 12.69 4.86 0.35
CA ALA A 335 12.27 3.49 0.58
C ALA A 335 10.80 3.43 1.02
N GLN A 336 10.09 2.42 0.55
CA GLN A 336 8.81 2.08 1.13
C GLN A 336 9.01 1.46 2.50
N GLY A 337 8.22 1.86 3.50
CA GLY A 337 8.33 1.31 4.84
C GLY A 337 7.18 1.71 5.75
N ASP A 338 6.92 0.88 6.74
CA ASP A 338 5.93 1.13 7.79
C ASP A 338 6.58 1.83 8.99
N ALA A 339 6.08 3.02 9.34
CA ALA A 339 6.57 3.80 10.48
C ALA A 339 6.43 3.04 11.81
N CYS A 340 5.41 2.18 11.93
CA CYS A 340 5.21 1.34 13.11
C CYS A 340 6.14 0.11 13.15
N ASN A 341 6.86 -0.18 12.06
CA ASN A 341 7.73 -1.36 11.94
C ASN A 341 8.99 -1.06 11.12
N LEU A 342 9.70 0.02 11.45
CA LEU A 342 10.91 0.40 10.75
C LEU A 342 12.03 -0.64 10.95
N LYS A 343 12.77 -0.91 9.87
CA LYS A 343 13.95 -1.79 9.89
C LYS A 343 15.03 -1.27 10.84
N SER A 344 15.79 -2.18 11.45
CA SER A 344 16.86 -1.85 12.39
C SER A 344 18.00 -1.02 11.79
N GLN A 345 18.20 -1.08 10.46
CA GLN A 345 19.21 -0.29 9.77
C GLN A 345 18.94 1.22 9.78
N TYR A 346 17.69 1.63 9.96
CA TYR A 346 17.30 3.04 10.03
C TYR A 346 17.56 3.59 11.43
N THR A 347 18.83 3.94 11.70
CA THR A 347 19.32 4.44 12.98
C THR A 347 20.48 5.41 12.78
N GLY A 348 20.89 6.07 13.85
CA GLY A 348 22.00 7.00 13.84
C GLY A 348 21.68 8.36 13.23
N TYR A 349 20.43 8.80 13.34
CA TYR A 349 20.00 10.08 12.82
C TYR A 349 20.29 11.25 13.75
N ASP A 350 20.65 12.38 13.17
CA ASP A 350 20.78 13.66 13.89
C ASP A 350 19.45 14.43 13.90
N LEU A 351 18.58 14.14 12.91
CA LEU A 351 17.22 14.65 12.81
C LEU A 351 16.28 13.52 12.35
N ILE A 352 15.13 13.40 13.02
CA ILE A 352 13.96 12.69 12.48
C ILE A 352 12.84 13.71 12.36
N PHE A 353 12.27 13.83 11.17
CA PHE A 353 11.09 14.64 10.89
C PHE A 353 9.89 13.74 10.58
N MET A 354 8.76 13.99 11.21
CA MET A 354 7.48 13.33 10.95
C MET A 354 6.44 14.41 10.60
N GLY A 355 6.16 14.57 9.31
CA GLY A 355 5.24 15.59 8.80
C GLY A 355 3.83 15.04 8.57
N ASN A 356 2.86 15.39 9.43
CA ASN A 356 1.47 14.97 9.35
C ASN A 356 1.28 13.45 9.28
N LEU A 357 2.12 12.72 10.03
CA LEU A 357 2.16 11.25 10.04
C LEU A 357 1.53 10.66 11.30
N ILE A 358 1.78 11.24 12.47
CA ILE A 358 1.51 10.59 13.77
C ILE A 358 0.02 10.28 13.98
N ASP A 359 -0.88 11.05 13.40
CA ASP A 359 -2.33 10.86 13.42
C ASP A 359 -2.85 10.04 12.22
N ARG A 360 -1.94 9.37 11.49
CA ARG A 360 -2.22 8.52 10.31
C ARG A 360 -1.61 7.12 10.42
N VAL A 361 -1.01 6.78 11.56
CA VAL A 361 -0.43 5.46 11.83
C VAL A 361 -1.32 4.67 12.78
N TYR A 362 -1.34 3.35 12.65
CA TYR A 362 -2.20 2.49 13.47
C TYR A 362 -1.74 2.36 14.93
N SER A 363 -0.46 2.62 15.24
CA SER A 363 0.05 2.59 16.63
C SER A 363 1.04 3.73 16.89
N PRO A 364 0.55 4.97 17.11
CA PRO A 364 1.41 6.15 17.33
C PRO A 364 2.33 6.02 18.54
N ARG A 365 1.90 5.35 19.61
CA ARG A 365 2.76 5.11 20.79
C ARG A 365 3.98 4.27 20.46
N LYS A 366 3.81 3.22 19.64
CA LYS A 366 4.91 2.36 19.18
C LYS A 366 5.91 3.16 18.33
N VAL A 367 5.42 3.99 17.42
CA VAL A 367 6.28 4.88 16.61
C VAL A 367 7.12 5.77 17.50
N LEU A 368 6.52 6.48 18.45
CA LEU A 368 7.22 7.40 19.34
C LEU A 368 8.27 6.70 20.22
N THR A 369 7.92 5.56 20.79
CA THR A 369 8.84 4.79 21.64
C THR A 369 10.07 4.30 20.87
N ASP A 370 9.90 3.96 19.59
CA ASP A 370 10.98 3.48 18.75
C ASP A 370 11.99 4.59 18.37
N MET A 371 11.57 5.86 18.38
CA MET A 371 12.42 6.99 17.97
C MET A 371 13.65 7.16 18.87
N ALA A 372 13.57 6.79 20.16
CA ALA A 372 14.71 6.84 21.07
C ALA A 372 15.88 5.97 20.62
N THR A 373 15.60 4.82 19.99
CA THR A 373 16.62 3.89 19.49
C THR A 373 17.26 4.34 18.18
N ARG A 374 16.65 5.29 17.49
CA ARG A 374 17.01 5.69 16.12
C ARG A 374 17.78 6.99 16.03
N LEU A 375 17.60 7.85 17.01
CA LEU A 375 18.29 9.13 17.11
C LEU A 375 19.65 9.01 17.82
N ASN A 376 20.60 9.78 17.36
CA ASN A 376 21.84 10.05 18.07
C ASN A 376 21.52 10.90 19.31
N LYS A 377 22.40 10.81 20.32
CA LYS A 377 22.41 11.73 21.47
C LYS A 377 22.43 13.18 21.01
N GLY A 378 21.56 14.02 21.55
CA GLY A 378 21.41 15.41 21.16
C GLY A 378 20.77 15.61 19.78
N GLY A 379 20.35 14.54 19.12
CA GLY A 379 19.56 14.60 17.89
C GLY A 379 18.14 15.10 18.15
N LEU A 380 17.49 15.63 17.13
CA LEU A 380 16.15 16.19 17.24
C LEU A 380 15.09 15.28 16.59
N LEU A 381 13.98 15.10 17.30
CA LEU A 381 12.73 14.60 16.81
C LEU A 381 11.79 15.79 16.58
N VAL A 382 11.37 16.02 15.34
CA VAL A 382 10.41 17.06 14.97
C VAL A 382 9.12 16.39 14.52
N ILE A 383 8.03 16.65 15.22
CA ILE A 383 6.71 16.08 14.93
C ILE A 383 5.77 17.21 14.55
N ALA A 384 5.25 17.16 13.33
CA ALA A 384 4.21 18.05 12.83
C ALA A 384 2.90 17.26 12.71
N SER A 385 1.80 17.79 13.23
CA SER A 385 0.49 17.15 13.07
C SER A 385 -0.64 18.16 13.23
N PRO A 386 -1.72 18.05 12.46
CA PRO A 386 -2.97 18.75 12.71
C PRO A 386 -3.81 18.06 13.80
N PHE A 387 -3.36 16.90 14.31
CA PHE A 387 -4.06 16.06 15.28
C PHE A 387 -5.51 15.77 14.91
N THR A 388 -5.77 15.54 13.61
CA THR A 388 -7.07 15.16 13.10
C THR A 388 -7.24 13.64 13.18
N TRP A 389 -7.36 13.13 14.42
CA TRP A 389 -7.54 11.71 14.67
C TRP A 389 -8.79 11.16 13.98
N LEU A 390 -8.63 10.07 13.21
CA LEU A 390 -9.70 9.37 12.50
C LEU A 390 -9.59 7.88 12.76
N GLU A 391 -10.68 7.22 13.10
CA GLU A 391 -10.71 5.79 13.44
C GLU A 391 -10.37 4.90 12.24
N GLU A 392 -10.46 5.41 11.02
CA GLU A 392 -10.03 4.71 9.79
C GLU A 392 -8.51 4.50 9.71
N TYR A 393 -7.69 5.34 10.35
CA TYR A 393 -6.22 5.22 10.39
C TYR A 393 -5.71 4.73 11.74
N THR A 394 -6.28 5.23 12.82
CA THR A 394 -5.84 4.98 14.19
C THR A 394 -7.04 4.61 15.03
N GLU A 395 -7.11 3.41 15.56
CA GLU A 395 -8.19 3.03 16.49
C GLU A 395 -8.25 4.02 17.66
N ARG A 396 -9.46 4.32 18.13
CA ARG A 396 -9.66 5.29 19.20
C ARG A 396 -8.87 4.99 20.48
N SER A 397 -8.65 3.73 20.80
CA SER A 397 -7.83 3.28 21.93
C SER A 397 -6.35 3.66 21.81
N GLU A 398 -5.87 3.86 20.59
CA GLU A 398 -4.49 4.23 20.25
C GLU A 398 -4.28 5.75 20.13
N TRP A 399 -5.34 6.56 20.11
CA TRP A 399 -5.20 8.01 20.04
C TRP A 399 -4.35 8.51 21.21
N LEU A 400 -3.40 9.37 20.93
CA LEU A 400 -2.54 9.94 21.97
C LEU A 400 -3.30 10.93 22.83
N GLY A 401 -4.25 11.66 22.27
CA GLY A 401 -5.03 12.68 22.97
C GLY A 401 -6.22 13.13 22.11
N GLY A 402 -6.80 14.29 22.41
CA GLY A 402 -7.99 14.80 21.74
C GLY A 402 -9.30 14.26 22.33
N TYR A 403 -9.26 13.78 23.58
CA TYR A 403 -10.41 13.26 24.32
C TYR A 403 -10.38 13.64 25.80
N LYS A 404 -11.47 13.34 26.50
CA LYS A 404 -11.53 13.41 27.96
C LYS A 404 -11.29 12.02 28.54
N ASP A 405 -10.47 11.94 29.57
CA ASP A 405 -10.24 10.70 30.32
C ASP A 405 -11.46 10.29 31.16
N ASP A 406 -11.37 9.15 31.87
CA ASP A 406 -12.43 8.62 32.73
C ASP A 406 -12.81 9.55 33.90
N ASN A 407 -11.93 10.48 34.26
CA ASN A 407 -12.16 11.50 35.31
C ASN A 407 -12.78 12.77 34.71
N GLY A 408 -12.95 12.85 33.39
CA GLY A 408 -13.46 14.01 32.68
C GLY A 408 -12.41 15.09 32.38
N GLU A 409 -11.12 14.82 32.64
CA GLU A 409 -10.02 15.74 32.34
C GLU A 409 -9.67 15.70 30.86
N THR A 410 -9.31 16.86 30.31
CA THR A 410 -8.93 16.97 28.87
C THR A 410 -7.49 16.51 28.68
N LEU A 411 -7.28 15.52 27.83
CA LEU A 411 -5.97 15.11 27.36
C LEU A 411 -5.73 15.67 25.96
N SER A 412 -4.81 16.63 25.84
CA SER A 412 -4.39 17.14 24.52
C SER A 412 -3.33 16.24 23.91
N SER A 413 -3.28 16.18 22.57
CA SER A 413 -2.27 15.40 21.86
C SER A 413 -0.86 15.91 22.13
N THR A 414 -0.66 17.21 22.25
CA THR A 414 0.63 17.83 22.59
C THR A 414 1.16 17.34 23.94
N LYS A 415 0.30 17.30 24.97
CA LYS A 415 0.67 16.79 26.28
C LYS A 415 0.98 15.29 26.24
N ALA A 416 0.19 14.53 25.51
CA ALA A 416 0.37 13.10 25.38
C ALA A 416 1.65 12.73 24.58
N LEU A 417 2.12 13.56 23.64
CA LEU A 417 3.44 13.41 23.03
C LEU A 417 4.55 13.47 24.07
N GLU A 418 4.55 14.49 24.94
CA GLU A 418 5.53 14.62 26.01
C GLU A 418 5.52 13.42 26.96
N ASP A 419 4.33 13.02 27.40
CA ASP A 419 4.16 11.92 28.35
C ASP A 419 4.59 10.57 27.72
N THR A 420 4.38 10.38 26.41
CA THR A 420 4.77 9.16 25.70
C THR A 420 6.28 9.10 25.44
N LEU A 421 6.91 10.22 25.10
CA LEU A 421 8.36 10.31 24.89
C LEU A 421 9.15 10.21 26.20
N GLY A 422 8.51 10.57 27.33
CA GLY A 422 9.02 10.33 28.68
C GLY A 422 10.38 10.96 28.96
N SER A 423 11.24 10.22 29.68
CA SER A 423 12.56 10.68 30.14
C SER A 423 13.63 10.67 29.04
N ASP A 424 13.39 9.99 27.92
CA ASP A 424 14.38 9.86 26.85
C ASP A 424 14.51 11.15 26.02
N PHE A 425 13.51 12.01 26.12
CA PHE A 425 13.44 13.26 25.36
C PHE A 425 13.11 14.46 26.21
N LYS A 426 13.61 15.61 25.77
CA LYS A 426 13.28 16.91 26.34
C LYS A 426 12.70 17.80 25.26
N ARG A 427 11.56 18.45 25.55
CA ARG A 427 10.99 19.48 24.68
C ARG A 427 11.96 20.65 24.47
N VAL A 428 12.06 21.10 23.22
CA VAL A 428 12.86 22.26 22.82
C VAL A 428 11.93 23.36 22.28
N GLY A 429 11.79 24.45 23.02
CA GLY A 429 10.92 25.57 22.65
C GLY A 429 9.43 25.28 22.85
N GLU A 430 8.62 26.25 22.45
CA GLU A 430 7.15 26.13 22.43
C GLU A 430 6.67 25.59 21.07
N PRO A 431 5.50 24.92 21.05
CA PRO A 431 4.88 24.49 19.79
C PRO A 431 4.65 25.66 18.82
N VAL A 432 4.82 25.42 17.53
CA VAL A 432 4.61 26.41 16.47
C VAL A 432 3.62 25.88 15.45
N GLU A 433 2.65 26.69 15.06
CA GLU A 433 1.70 26.34 14.01
C GLU A 433 2.21 26.79 12.63
N ILE A 434 2.22 25.86 11.67
CA ILE A 434 2.55 26.15 10.27
C ILE A 434 1.34 25.80 9.41
N PRO A 435 0.80 26.75 8.64
CA PRO A 435 -0.33 26.50 7.77
C PRO A 435 0.07 25.69 6.52
N PHE A 436 -0.88 24.93 5.99
CA PHE A 436 -0.75 24.32 4.68
C PHE A 436 -2.08 24.31 3.93
N VAL A 437 -1.98 24.21 2.59
CA VAL A 437 -3.14 24.15 1.71
C VAL A 437 -3.00 22.99 0.75
N ILE A 438 -3.99 22.08 0.74
CA ILE A 438 -4.10 21.02 -0.26
C ILE A 438 -5.21 21.40 -1.24
N ARG A 439 -4.89 21.40 -2.54
CA ARG A 439 -5.88 21.61 -3.60
C ARG A 439 -6.60 20.29 -3.92
N GLU A 440 -7.91 20.23 -3.74
CA GLU A 440 -8.73 19.09 -4.18
C GLU A 440 -9.24 19.29 -5.61
N THR A 441 -9.80 20.47 -5.91
CA THR A 441 -10.24 20.87 -7.24
C THR A 441 -9.83 22.32 -7.51
N LYS A 442 -10.16 22.88 -8.68
CA LYS A 442 -9.89 24.29 -8.99
C LYS A 442 -10.54 25.27 -8.01
N ARG A 443 -11.62 24.89 -7.33
CA ARG A 443 -12.42 25.73 -6.42
C ARG A 443 -12.52 25.17 -5.00
N LYS A 444 -11.96 23.98 -4.71
CA LYS A 444 -12.02 23.35 -3.39
C LYS A 444 -10.60 23.14 -2.87
N TYR A 445 -10.36 23.63 -1.66
CA TYR A 445 -9.06 23.56 -0.99
C TYR A 445 -9.27 23.22 0.48
N GLN A 446 -8.38 22.41 1.03
CA GLN A 446 -8.24 22.22 2.47
C GLN A 446 -7.18 23.19 2.97
N HIS A 447 -7.55 24.09 3.89
CA HIS A 447 -6.61 24.95 4.62
C HIS A 447 -6.53 24.45 6.06
N THR A 448 -5.35 24.03 6.50
CA THR A 448 -5.13 23.36 7.78
C THR A 448 -3.90 23.94 8.45
N LEU A 449 -3.81 23.84 9.78
CA LEU A 449 -2.65 24.17 10.57
C LEU A 449 -2.03 22.87 11.12
N SER A 450 -0.72 22.72 11.00
CA SER A 450 0.03 21.67 11.69
C SER A 450 0.79 22.28 12.85
N GLU A 451 0.63 21.72 14.03
CA GLU A 451 1.42 22.05 15.20
C GLU A 451 2.74 21.29 15.15
N PHE A 452 3.84 22.04 15.21
CA PHE A 452 5.22 21.54 15.23
C PHE A 452 5.74 21.48 16.65
N ASN A 453 6.16 20.29 17.04
CA ASN A 453 6.75 19.98 18.34
C ASN A 453 8.19 19.48 18.14
N VAL A 454 9.14 20.02 18.89
CA VAL A 454 10.56 19.66 18.82
C VAL A 454 10.99 19.01 20.13
N PHE A 455 11.65 17.86 20.01
CA PHE A 455 12.19 17.14 21.16
C PHE A 455 13.66 16.78 20.91
N GLU A 456 14.48 16.97 21.90
CA GLU A 456 15.90 16.58 21.90
C GLU A 456 16.08 15.27 22.64
N LYS A 457 16.77 14.32 22.02
CA LYS A 457 17.14 13.07 22.68
C LYS A 457 18.20 13.35 23.76
N LEU A 458 17.89 12.93 24.99
CA LEU A 458 18.77 13.01 26.13
C LEU A 458 19.77 11.84 26.17
N ASP A 459 20.67 11.88 27.17
CA ASP A 459 21.56 10.76 27.51
C ASP A 459 20.77 9.65 28.18
N ASP A 460 21.21 8.40 27.99
CA ASP A 460 20.78 7.24 28.77
C ASP A 460 21.25 7.36 30.23
#